data_807300e188a2a8b1f7ab91ebae59abc7
#
_entry.id   807300e188a2a8b1f7ab91ebae59abc7
#
_cell.length_a   1.000
_cell.length_b   1.000
_cell.length_c   1.000
_cell.angle_alpha   90.00
_cell.angle_beta   90.00
_cell.angle_gamma   90.00
#
_symmetry.space_group_name_H-M   'P 1'
#
loop_
_entity.id
_entity.type
_entity.pdbx_description
1 polymer ?
#
loop_
_entity_poly.entity_id
_entity_poly.type
_entity_poly.pdbx_seq_one_letter_code
_entity_poly.pdbx_strand_id
1 'polypeptide(L)'
;MKGFFILLAVIATCVVAGCVGQVETYTDPGQTIDISVNQEFVIALGSNPTTGYSWQASYDQSILELVEKIYKEEAKQGVVGAGGVEYFRFKALKAERTKITLVYKRPWETEILEQKVFTLNIR
;
A
#
# COMPACT_ATOMS: atom_id res chain seq x y z
N MET A 1 42.77 28.00 7.51
CA MET A 1 41.57 28.81 7.66
C MET A 1 40.62 28.74 6.49
N LYS A 2 41.09 28.37 5.35
CA LYS A 2 40.23 28.35 4.15
C LYS A 2 39.62 27.01 3.86
N GLY A 3 39.97 25.98 4.58
CA GLY A 3 39.50 24.62 4.33
C GLY A 3 38.16 24.29 4.91
N PHE A 4 37.59 25.09 5.78
CA PHE A 4 36.33 24.73 6.40
C PHE A 4 35.11 25.03 5.55
N PHE A 5 35.27 25.73 4.48
CA PHE A 5 34.14 25.96 3.55
C PHE A 5 33.70 24.69 2.84
N ILE A 6 34.58 23.72 2.72
CA ILE A 6 34.32 22.48 2.01
C ILE A 6 33.40 21.56 2.81
N LEU A 7 33.46 21.67 4.14
CA LEU A 7 32.64 20.84 5.02
C LEU A 7 31.15 21.05 4.88
N LEU A 8 30.74 22.26 4.52
CA LEU A 8 29.32 22.57 4.37
C LEU A 8 28.69 21.88 3.20
N ALA A 9 29.42 21.65 2.13
CA ALA A 9 28.89 21.00 0.94
C ALA A 9 28.60 19.52 1.18
N VAL A 10 29.35 18.87 2.02
CA VAL A 10 29.21 17.44 2.29
C VAL A 10 27.95 17.15 3.09
N ILE A 11 27.59 18.05 3.99
CA ILE A 11 26.41 17.86 4.85
C ILE A 11 25.12 17.88 4.04
N ALA A 12 25.05 18.75 3.05
CA ALA A 12 23.86 18.86 2.22
C ALA A 12 23.55 17.59 1.44
N THR A 13 24.57 16.84 1.06
CA THR A 13 24.39 15.62 0.27
C THR A 13 23.76 14.49 1.09
N CYS A 14 24.07 14.41 2.37
CA CYS A 14 23.55 13.37 3.24
C CYS A 14 22.06 13.48 3.46
N VAL A 15 21.50 14.69 3.43
CA VAL A 15 20.07 14.92 3.66
C VAL A 15 19.22 14.35 2.52
N VAL A 16 19.70 14.42 1.30
CA VAL A 16 18.97 13.93 0.13
C VAL A 16 18.84 12.42 0.14
N ALA A 17 19.86 11.72 0.57
CA ALA A 17 19.88 10.27 0.60
C ALA A 17 18.86 9.68 1.60
N GLY A 18 18.53 10.40 2.66
CA GLY A 18 17.59 9.93 3.66
C GLY A 18 16.13 9.97 3.24
N CYS A 19 15.82 10.62 2.12
CA CYS A 19 14.44 10.78 1.66
C CYS A 19 13.97 9.65 0.73
N VAL A 20 14.84 8.72 0.38
CA VAL A 20 14.55 7.65 -0.57
C VAL A 20 14.06 6.40 0.16
N GLY A 21 12.97 5.81 -0.29
CA GLY A 21 12.57 4.48 0.13
C GLY A 21 11.45 4.39 1.17
N GLN A 22 10.73 5.46 1.41
CA GLN A 22 9.56 5.38 2.28
C GLN A 22 8.37 4.80 1.54
N VAL A 23 7.74 3.77 2.14
CA VAL A 23 6.53 3.14 1.63
C VAL A 23 5.35 3.66 2.43
N GLU A 24 4.42 4.32 1.76
CA GLU A 24 3.23 4.84 2.41
C GLU A 24 2.11 3.81 2.42
N THR A 25 1.28 3.86 3.47
CA THR A 25 0.14 2.98 3.64
C THR A 25 -1.14 3.79 3.50
N TYR A 26 -2.06 3.30 2.68
CA TYR A 26 -3.35 3.93 2.43
C TYR A 26 -4.47 3.05 2.95
N THR A 27 -5.44 3.65 3.60
CA THR A 27 -6.60 2.95 4.17
C THR A 27 -7.92 3.51 3.67
N ASP A 28 -7.91 4.74 3.16
CA ASP A 28 -9.11 5.45 2.75
C ASP A 28 -9.19 5.57 1.23
N PRO A 29 -10.20 4.97 0.57
CA PRO A 29 -10.36 5.07 -0.87
C PRO A 29 -10.70 6.47 -1.37
N GLY A 30 -11.13 7.37 -0.48
CA GLY A 30 -11.37 8.75 -0.83
C GLY A 30 -10.10 9.55 -1.10
N GLN A 31 -8.96 9.04 -0.68
CA GLN A 31 -7.67 9.68 -0.89
C GLN A 31 -7.02 9.14 -2.16
N THR A 32 -6.69 10.04 -3.10
CA THR A 32 -5.98 9.64 -4.31
C THR A 32 -4.53 9.28 -3.98
N ILE A 33 -4.07 8.18 -4.53
CA ILE A 33 -2.70 7.73 -4.34
C ILE A 33 -1.83 8.34 -5.44
N ASP A 34 -0.98 9.29 -5.05
CA ASP A 34 -0.02 9.94 -5.95
C ASP A 34 1.35 9.34 -5.74
N ILE A 35 1.85 8.65 -6.74
CA ILE A 35 3.15 7.95 -6.67
C ILE A 35 3.90 8.06 -7.99
N SER A 36 5.18 7.70 -7.94
CA SER A 36 6.06 7.66 -9.12
C SER A 36 6.27 6.23 -9.59
N VAL A 37 6.65 6.09 -10.85
CA VAL A 37 7.05 4.80 -11.42
C VAL A 37 8.16 4.18 -10.56
N ASN A 38 8.07 2.88 -10.35
CA ASN A 38 8.95 2.06 -9.50
C ASN A 38 8.78 2.26 -8.00
N GLN A 39 7.91 3.15 -7.59
CA GLN A 39 7.59 3.35 -6.18
C GLN A 39 6.61 2.28 -5.71
N GLU A 40 6.78 1.84 -4.47
CA GLU A 40 5.88 0.91 -3.81
C GLU A 40 4.97 1.63 -2.84
N PHE A 41 3.81 1.06 -2.60
CA PHE A 41 2.84 1.54 -1.63
C PHE A 41 2.04 0.36 -1.08
N VAL A 42 1.37 0.57 0.04
CA VAL A 42 0.58 -0.46 0.71
C VAL A 42 -0.85 0.02 0.87
N ILE A 43 -1.81 -0.87 0.62
CA ILE A 43 -3.20 -0.68 0.98
C ILE A 43 -3.50 -1.62 2.15
N ALA A 44 -4.00 -1.08 3.24
CA ALA A 44 -4.31 -1.83 4.45
C ALA A 44 -5.81 -1.77 4.72
N LEU A 45 -6.45 -2.93 4.84
CA LEU A 45 -7.88 -3.04 5.04
C LEU A 45 -8.21 -4.02 6.16
N GLY A 46 -9.13 -3.63 7.04
CA GLY A 46 -9.61 -4.49 8.09
C GLY A 46 -10.26 -5.75 7.53
N SER A 47 -9.99 -6.89 8.15
CA SER A 47 -10.47 -8.19 7.66
C SER A 47 -10.64 -9.15 8.82
N ASN A 48 -11.62 -10.07 8.68
CA ASN A 48 -11.78 -11.17 9.62
C ASN A 48 -11.92 -12.48 8.86
N PRO A 49 -10.80 -13.15 8.54
CA PRO A 49 -10.82 -14.37 7.75
C PRO A 49 -11.50 -15.56 8.43
N THR A 50 -11.73 -15.50 9.74
CA THR A 50 -12.45 -16.58 10.46
C THR A 50 -13.89 -16.71 9.94
N THR A 51 -14.43 -15.67 9.34
CA THR A 51 -15.77 -15.68 8.73
C THR A 51 -15.77 -16.19 7.29
N GLY A 52 -14.59 -16.45 6.73
CA GLY A 52 -14.42 -16.85 5.34
C GLY A 52 -14.29 -15.68 4.38
N TYR A 53 -14.50 -14.45 4.84
CA TYR A 53 -14.37 -13.25 4.01
C TYR A 53 -12.92 -12.83 3.90
N SER A 54 -12.54 -12.37 2.72
CA SER A 54 -11.23 -11.76 2.48
C SER A 54 -11.32 -10.74 1.36
N TRP A 55 -10.34 -9.85 1.31
CA TRP A 55 -10.26 -8.85 0.25
C TRP A 55 -9.58 -9.43 -0.98
N GLN A 56 -10.17 -9.17 -2.14
CA GLN A 56 -9.61 -9.57 -3.43
C GLN A 56 -9.41 -8.32 -4.27
N ALA A 57 -8.22 -8.18 -4.85
CA ALA A 57 -7.83 -7.01 -5.62
C ALA A 57 -7.95 -7.29 -7.11
N SER A 58 -8.56 -6.34 -7.83
CA SER A 58 -8.58 -6.31 -9.30
C SER A 58 -7.87 -5.04 -9.75
N TYR A 59 -6.93 -5.18 -10.65
CA TYR A 59 -6.12 -4.08 -11.14
C TYR A 59 -5.49 -4.43 -12.47
N ASP A 60 -4.97 -3.43 -13.18
CA ASP A 60 -4.28 -3.64 -14.45
C ASP A 60 -2.84 -4.10 -14.19
N GLN A 61 -2.56 -5.35 -14.52
CA GLN A 61 -1.25 -5.97 -14.28
C GLN A 61 -0.14 -5.41 -15.16
N SER A 62 -0.48 -4.67 -16.21
CA SER A 62 0.51 -3.97 -17.02
C SER A 62 0.97 -2.67 -16.37
N ILE A 63 0.22 -2.14 -15.41
CA ILE A 63 0.48 -0.86 -14.76
C ILE A 63 0.96 -1.06 -13.32
N LEU A 64 0.48 -2.11 -12.66
CA LEU A 64 0.76 -2.39 -11.25
C LEU A 64 1.19 -3.84 -11.07
N GLU A 65 2.09 -4.05 -10.13
CA GLU A 65 2.49 -5.38 -9.69
C GLU A 65 2.11 -5.55 -8.23
N LEU A 66 1.41 -6.63 -7.91
CA LEU A 66 1.19 -7.01 -6.52
C LEU A 66 2.43 -7.74 -6.01
N VAL A 67 3.20 -7.06 -5.18
CA VAL A 67 4.47 -7.57 -4.65
C VAL A 67 4.22 -8.56 -3.54
N GLU A 68 3.26 -8.24 -2.65
CA GLU A 68 3.01 -9.05 -1.47
C GLU A 68 1.58 -8.81 -0.96
N LYS A 69 0.98 -9.88 -0.47
CA LYS A 69 -0.29 -9.80 0.25
C LYS A 69 -0.14 -10.58 1.54
N ILE A 70 -0.30 -9.90 2.67
CA ILE A 70 -0.19 -10.54 3.99
C ILE A 70 -1.37 -10.16 4.86
N TYR A 71 -1.69 -11.05 5.80
CA TYR A 71 -2.68 -10.81 6.84
C TYR A 71 -1.98 -10.79 8.20
N LYS A 72 -2.27 -9.78 9.00
CA LYS A 72 -1.79 -9.70 10.38
C LYS A 72 -2.96 -9.64 11.33
N GLU A 73 -3.00 -10.59 12.22
CA GLU A 73 -4.00 -10.63 13.27
C GLU A 73 -3.73 -9.53 14.29
N GLU A 74 -4.77 -8.80 14.67
CA GLU A 74 -4.67 -7.86 15.78
C GLU A 74 -4.86 -8.62 17.07
N ALA A 75 -3.75 -8.84 17.77
CA ALA A 75 -3.78 -9.52 19.06
C ALA A 75 -4.28 -8.56 20.15
N LYS A 76 -5.57 -8.63 20.45
CA LYS A 76 -6.12 -8.02 21.64
C LYS A 76 -6.21 -9.10 22.70
N GLN A 77 -5.63 -8.82 23.86
CA GLN A 77 -5.58 -9.77 24.96
C GLN A 77 -6.98 -10.22 25.35
N GLY A 78 -7.21 -11.54 25.36
CA GLY A 78 -8.47 -12.13 25.77
C GLY A 78 -9.54 -12.16 24.68
N VAL A 79 -9.28 -11.71 23.49
CA VAL A 79 -10.24 -11.72 22.38
C VAL A 79 -9.74 -12.66 21.29
N VAL A 80 -10.50 -13.72 21.04
CA VAL A 80 -10.21 -14.70 19.99
C VAL A 80 -11.09 -14.39 18.80
N GLY A 81 -10.51 -14.38 17.60
CA GLY A 81 -11.26 -14.14 16.37
C GLY A 81 -11.66 -12.69 16.14
N ALA A 82 -10.94 -11.74 16.74
CA ALA A 82 -11.21 -10.31 16.58
C ALA A 82 -10.88 -9.78 15.18
N GLY A 83 -10.24 -10.59 14.32
CA GLY A 83 -9.82 -10.16 13.01
C GLY A 83 -8.48 -9.48 13.02
N GLY A 84 -8.17 -8.79 11.95
CA GLY A 84 -6.90 -8.11 11.77
C GLY A 84 -6.91 -7.23 10.55
N VAL A 85 -5.77 -7.16 9.88
CA VAL A 85 -5.60 -6.29 8.71
C VAL A 85 -4.94 -7.07 7.58
N GLU A 86 -5.51 -6.94 6.38
CA GLU A 86 -4.88 -7.42 5.16
C GLU A 86 -4.07 -6.28 4.55
N TYR A 87 -2.83 -6.55 4.21
CA TYR A 87 -1.91 -5.60 3.60
C TYR A 87 -1.61 -6.03 2.17
N PHE A 88 -1.85 -5.13 1.23
CA PHE A 88 -1.55 -5.33 -0.18
C PHE A 88 -0.42 -4.39 -0.56
N ARG A 89 0.74 -4.93 -0.90
CA ARG A 89 1.88 -4.14 -1.32
C ARG A 89 1.98 -4.16 -2.84
N PHE A 90 1.89 -2.99 -3.45
CA PHE A 90 1.93 -2.82 -4.90
C PHE A 90 3.16 -2.03 -5.30
N LYS A 91 3.60 -2.25 -6.52
CA LYS A 91 4.64 -1.47 -7.17
C LYS A 91 4.08 -0.87 -8.47
N ALA A 92 4.33 0.42 -8.68
CA ALA A 92 3.93 1.11 -9.89
C ALA A 92 4.93 0.80 -11.01
N LEU A 93 4.43 0.29 -12.13
CA LEU A 93 5.27 -0.11 -13.27
C LEU A 93 5.27 0.91 -14.40
N LYS A 94 4.20 1.70 -14.51
CA LYS A 94 3.99 2.57 -15.65
C LYS A 94 3.30 3.86 -15.23
N ALA A 95 3.71 4.98 -15.81
CA ALA A 95 3.12 6.29 -15.58
C ALA A 95 1.74 6.35 -16.24
N GLU A 96 0.68 6.29 -15.43
CA GLU A 96 -0.70 6.29 -15.91
C GLU A 96 -1.65 6.50 -14.74
N ARG A 97 -2.85 6.94 -15.04
CA ARG A 97 -3.95 6.92 -14.08
C ARG A 97 -4.60 5.55 -14.11
N THR A 98 -4.88 5.00 -12.95
CA THR A 98 -5.51 3.69 -12.87
C THR A 98 -6.30 3.56 -11.57
N LYS A 99 -6.95 2.42 -11.40
CA LYS A 99 -7.72 2.13 -10.20
C LYS A 99 -7.41 0.73 -9.71
N ILE A 100 -7.51 0.55 -8.40
CA ILE A 100 -7.50 -0.77 -7.78
C ILE A 100 -8.87 -0.95 -7.14
N THR A 101 -9.57 -2.00 -7.54
CA THR A 101 -10.85 -2.37 -6.95
C THR A 101 -10.63 -3.52 -6.00
N LEU A 102 -11.03 -3.34 -4.74
CA LEU A 102 -10.96 -4.37 -3.73
C LEU A 102 -12.36 -4.74 -3.30
N VAL A 103 -12.66 -6.03 -3.34
CA VAL A 103 -13.95 -6.56 -2.94
C VAL A 103 -13.78 -7.50 -1.76
N TYR A 104 -14.67 -7.36 -0.78
CA TYR A 104 -14.69 -8.19 0.41
C TYR A 104 -15.78 -9.23 0.22
N LYS A 105 -15.38 -10.49 0.07
CA LYS A 105 -16.30 -11.57 -0.22
C LYS A 105 -15.72 -12.91 0.21
N ARG A 106 -16.58 -13.91 0.26
CA ARG A 106 -16.13 -15.30 0.39
C ARG A 106 -15.79 -15.83 -1.00
N PRO A 107 -14.67 -16.56 -1.16
CA PRO A 107 -14.23 -17.02 -2.48
C PRO A 107 -15.23 -17.91 -3.23
N TRP A 108 -16.04 -18.66 -2.48
CA TRP A 108 -17.01 -19.58 -3.08
C TRP A 108 -18.38 -18.95 -3.35
N GLU A 109 -18.54 -17.67 -3.01
CA GLU A 109 -19.79 -16.93 -3.23
C GLU A 109 -19.57 -15.84 -4.27
N THR A 110 -20.65 -15.52 -5.01
CA THR A 110 -20.61 -14.42 -5.97
C THR A 110 -20.97 -13.08 -5.33
N GLU A 111 -21.59 -13.12 -4.16
CA GLU A 111 -22.05 -11.94 -3.47
C GLU A 111 -20.91 -11.18 -2.83
N ILE A 112 -20.88 -9.87 -3.07
CA ILE A 112 -19.88 -8.95 -2.52
C ILE A 112 -20.47 -8.26 -1.30
N LEU A 113 -19.79 -8.37 -0.15
CA LEU A 113 -20.23 -7.72 1.07
C LEU A 113 -19.84 -6.24 1.08
N GLU A 114 -18.66 -5.92 0.58
CA GLU A 114 -18.14 -4.55 0.56
C GLU A 114 -17.21 -4.38 -0.64
N GLN A 115 -17.16 -3.16 -1.17
CA GLN A 115 -16.26 -2.82 -2.27
C GLN A 115 -15.59 -1.49 -2.01
N LYS A 116 -14.29 -1.40 -2.26
CA LYS A 116 -13.52 -0.17 -2.19
C LYS A 116 -12.73 0.02 -3.47
N VAL A 117 -12.74 1.24 -3.99
CA VAL A 117 -12.01 1.59 -5.21
C VAL A 117 -11.01 2.68 -4.87
N PHE A 118 -9.73 2.38 -5.07
CA PHE A 118 -8.65 3.35 -4.89
C PHE A 118 -8.24 3.91 -6.24
N THR A 119 -8.12 5.22 -6.32
CA THR A 119 -7.68 5.91 -7.53
C THR A 119 -6.21 6.24 -7.42
N LEU A 120 -5.45 5.94 -8.46
CA LEU A 120 -4.01 6.15 -8.49
C LEU A 120 -3.64 7.12 -9.61
N ASN A 121 -2.67 7.97 -9.32
CA ASN A 121 -2.03 8.84 -10.29
C ASN A 121 -0.52 8.55 -10.27
N ILE A 122 -0.04 7.83 -11.28
CA ILE A 122 1.35 7.41 -11.37
C ILE A 122 2.08 8.32 -12.34
N ARG A 123 3.15 8.94 -11.87
CA ARG A 123 3.93 9.90 -12.66
C ARG A 123 5.29 9.36 -13.04
#